data_45ca07c20d02c9ea80f4102024b3f031
#
_entry.id   45ca07c20d02c9ea80f4102024b3f031
#
_cell.length_a   1.000
_cell.length_b   1.000
_cell.length_c   1.000
_cell.angle_alpha   90.00
_cell.angle_beta   90.00
_cell.angle_gamma   90.00
#
_symmetry.space_group_name_H-M   'P 1'
#
loop_
_entity.id
_entity.type
_entity.pdbx_description
1 polymer ?
#
loop_
_entity_poly.entity_id
_entity_poly.type
_entity_poly.pdbx_seq_one_letter_code
_entity_poly.pdbx_strand_id
1 'polypeptide(L)'
;MNQSDLDRNAYMLCGPLARKGYLRWWHSFVGHSIATGEKRTFFLEYLILNPLAKVSPKGRPQKASYVRIMAGAFPSETYEGMTLSAYYPISAAKYASKPLYFSVEDTYLSENRLSGSVNISSEETEGELTGSDAGTMEWDIEVHKTIACHTGIFASPLFCALNALDSFWHGEGIRTQYRGIVECNGESFEIQPETCFGYADKHWGSAYNSPWLQLASCRLYSERTDRFLKHSALAVNGCCPRFLFFRFKPKLFLQLTYTGEDFCYSFPSPFQRSMIKLGAKEERTRVTWQIKAQNKNSALKLTMHSLKANMKVLKYDNPDSDLRESVSKRTVRAGGSAYGTIDLYRITPTGKTWIDTLTIEDGLCICQKPRTKRRPHT
;
A
#
# COMPACT_ATOMS: atom_id res chain seq x y z
N MET A 1 10.21 10.49 12.29
CA MET A 1 8.93 11.08 11.83
C MET A 1 8.69 12.40 12.55
N ASN A 2 8.15 13.40 11.87
CA ASN A 2 7.76 14.67 12.50
C ASN A 2 6.30 14.60 12.99
N GLN A 3 5.85 15.59 13.79
CA GLN A 3 4.49 15.62 14.35
C GLN A 3 3.41 15.60 13.25
N SER A 4 3.66 16.22 12.10
CA SER A 4 2.72 16.21 10.97
C SER A 4 2.51 14.82 10.37
N ASP A 5 3.53 13.95 10.38
CA ASP A 5 3.42 12.57 9.91
C ASP A 5 2.59 11.74 10.89
N LEU A 6 2.82 11.91 12.20
CA LEU A 6 2.03 11.25 13.25
C LEU A 6 0.54 11.67 13.18
N ASP A 7 0.28 12.96 12.96
CA ASP A 7 -1.07 13.48 12.84
C ASP A 7 -1.83 12.90 11.63
N ARG A 8 -1.12 12.54 10.57
CA ARG A 8 -1.70 11.92 9.37
C ARG A 8 -2.01 10.43 9.55
N ASN A 9 -1.35 9.75 10.49
CA ASN A 9 -1.62 8.35 10.78
C ASN A 9 -2.88 8.15 11.62
N ALA A 10 -3.44 9.19 12.20
CA ALA A 10 -4.64 9.15 13.00
C ALA A 10 -5.87 8.60 12.27
N TYR A 11 -6.89 8.20 13.03
CA TYR A 11 -8.18 7.82 12.49
C TYR A 11 -8.84 8.99 11.73
N MET A 12 -9.28 8.75 10.48
CA MET A 12 -9.73 9.79 9.54
C MET A 12 -11.20 9.65 9.10
N LEU A 13 -11.94 8.63 9.54
CA LEU A 13 -13.33 8.44 9.13
C LEU A 13 -14.27 9.27 10.02
N CYS A 14 -14.41 10.53 9.70
CA CYS A 14 -15.34 11.46 10.35
C CYS A 14 -16.31 12.09 9.34
N GLY A 15 -17.43 12.62 9.82
CA GLY A 15 -18.44 13.27 9.00
C GLY A 15 -18.99 12.37 7.89
N PRO A 16 -18.99 12.82 6.61
CA PRO A 16 -19.46 12.02 5.48
C PRO A 16 -18.69 10.72 5.27
N LEU A 17 -17.37 10.70 5.53
CA LEU A 17 -16.51 9.51 5.37
C LEU A 17 -16.86 8.41 6.37
N ALA A 18 -17.38 8.74 7.54
CA ALA A 18 -17.83 7.71 8.50
C ALA A 18 -19.04 6.91 7.98
N ARG A 19 -19.88 7.54 7.13
CA ARG A 19 -21.07 6.89 6.56
C ARG A 19 -20.79 6.18 5.24
N LYS A 20 -19.83 6.70 4.48
CA LYS A 20 -19.40 6.19 3.19
C LYS A 20 -17.90 6.47 3.04
N GLY A 21 -17.10 5.54 3.49
CA GLY A 21 -15.66 5.68 3.41
C GLY A 21 -14.92 4.44 3.89
N TYR A 22 -13.66 4.43 3.58
CA TYR A 22 -12.73 3.41 4.03
C TYR A 22 -11.49 4.04 4.64
N LEU A 23 -10.87 3.34 5.55
CA LEU A 23 -9.57 3.64 6.14
C LEU A 23 -8.78 2.34 6.20
N ARG A 24 -7.59 2.35 5.63
CA ARG A 24 -6.73 1.19 5.48
C ARG A 24 -5.32 1.55 5.91
N TRP A 25 -4.74 0.79 6.85
CA TRP A 25 -3.31 0.75 7.11
C TRP A 25 -2.73 -0.53 6.51
N TRP A 26 -1.58 -0.40 5.91
CA TRP A 26 -0.88 -1.49 5.26
C TRP A 26 0.56 -1.54 5.73
N HIS A 27 1.01 -2.74 6.09
CA HIS A 27 2.40 -3.05 6.39
C HIS A 27 2.85 -4.22 5.51
N SER A 28 4.08 -4.16 5.00
CA SER A 28 4.70 -5.25 4.26
C SER A 28 6.17 -5.33 4.65
N PHE A 29 6.65 -6.52 4.95
CA PHE A 29 7.99 -6.75 5.47
C PHE A 29 8.49 -8.15 5.11
N VAL A 30 9.81 -8.33 5.18
CA VAL A 30 10.49 -9.60 4.94
C VAL A 30 10.78 -10.28 6.28
N GLY A 31 10.63 -11.60 6.35
CA GLY A 31 11.07 -12.45 7.44
C GLY A 31 11.84 -13.64 6.92
N HIS A 32 12.67 -14.24 7.78
CA HIS A 32 13.42 -15.44 7.47
C HIS A 32 12.98 -16.60 8.37
N SER A 33 12.69 -17.75 7.79
CA SER A 33 12.36 -18.95 8.55
C SER A 33 13.49 -19.30 9.52
N ILE A 34 13.12 -19.50 10.79
CA ILE A 34 14.09 -19.89 11.82
C ILE A 34 14.66 -21.28 11.54
N ALA A 35 13.83 -22.17 10.95
CA ALA A 35 14.22 -23.55 10.68
C ALA A 35 15.06 -23.68 9.41
N THR A 36 14.72 -22.95 8.33
CA THR A 36 15.30 -23.17 6.99
C THR A 36 16.12 -22.00 6.47
N GLY A 37 15.96 -20.80 7.06
CA GLY A 37 16.51 -19.56 6.52
C GLY A 37 15.77 -19.02 5.29
N GLU A 38 14.69 -19.69 4.84
CA GLU A 38 13.91 -19.27 3.68
C GLU A 38 13.35 -17.86 3.90
N LYS A 39 13.52 -17.01 2.90
CA LYS A 39 12.99 -15.67 2.89
C LYS A 39 11.52 -15.66 2.47
N ARG A 40 10.66 -15.00 3.24
CA ARG A 40 9.25 -14.79 2.92
C ARG A 40 8.83 -13.34 3.09
N THR A 41 8.02 -12.81 2.18
CA THR A 41 7.50 -11.44 2.28
C THR A 41 6.07 -11.47 2.78
N PHE A 42 5.85 -10.94 3.97
CA PHE A 42 4.57 -10.87 4.66
C PHE A 42 3.86 -9.53 4.41
N PHE A 43 2.55 -9.52 4.62
CA PHE A 43 1.76 -8.30 4.66
C PHE A 43 0.68 -8.39 5.74
N LEU A 44 0.36 -7.22 6.31
CA LEU A 44 -0.72 -7.01 7.25
C LEU A 44 -1.55 -5.81 6.80
N GLU A 45 -2.86 -5.95 6.81
CA GLU A 45 -3.80 -4.88 6.51
C GLU A 45 -4.86 -4.76 7.60
N TYR A 46 -5.10 -3.54 8.02
CA TYR A 46 -6.16 -3.15 8.93
C TYR A 46 -7.12 -2.23 8.18
N LEU A 47 -8.33 -2.71 7.91
CA LEU A 47 -9.32 -1.98 7.10
C LEU A 47 -10.58 -1.73 7.92
N ILE A 48 -11.04 -0.48 7.93
CA ILE A 48 -12.35 -0.09 8.44
C ILE A 48 -13.18 0.40 7.26
N LEU A 49 -14.37 -0.14 7.09
CA LEU A 49 -15.28 0.20 6.01
C LEU A 49 -16.62 0.69 6.56
N ASN A 50 -17.05 1.91 6.18
CA ASN A 50 -18.36 2.49 6.47
C ASN A 50 -18.78 2.38 7.95
N PRO A 51 -18.02 2.88 8.94
CA PRO A 51 -18.27 2.61 10.36
C PRO A 51 -19.61 3.14 10.86
N LEU A 52 -20.20 4.16 10.23
CA LEU A 52 -21.54 4.68 10.52
C LEU A 52 -22.49 4.55 9.31
N ALA A 53 -22.45 3.40 8.62
CA ALA A 53 -23.39 3.11 7.55
C ALA A 53 -24.83 3.19 8.04
N LYS A 54 -25.73 3.72 7.20
CA LYS A 54 -27.16 3.75 7.52
C LYS A 54 -27.69 2.34 7.69
N VAL A 55 -28.45 2.14 8.76
CA VAL A 55 -29.15 0.90 9.05
C VAL A 55 -30.59 1.00 8.49
N SER A 56 -31.07 -0.06 7.89
CA SER A 56 -32.47 -0.15 7.44
C SER A 56 -33.42 -0.22 8.64
N PRO A 57 -34.72 0.06 8.47
CA PRO A 57 -35.71 -0.12 9.55
C PRO A 57 -35.73 -1.52 10.16
N LYS A 58 -35.20 -2.53 9.43
CA LYS A 58 -35.06 -3.91 9.93
C LYS A 58 -33.71 -4.18 10.62
N GLY A 59 -32.95 -3.14 11.00
CA GLY A 59 -31.67 -3.26 11.72
C GLY A 59 -30.48 -3.74 10.88
N ARG A 60 -30.62 -3.90 9.56
CA ARG A 60 -29.52 -4.34 8.69
C ARG A 60 -28.82 -3.16 8.02
N PRO A 61 -27.47 -3.12 7.95
CA PRO A 61 -26.75 -2.10 7.19
C PRO A 61 -27.21 -2.09 5.73
N GLN A 62 -27.36 -0.92 5.15
CA GLN A 62 -27.68 -0.77 3.72
C GLN A 62 -26.45 -0.99 2.85
N LYS A 63 -25.25 -0.77 3.41
CA LYS A 63 -23.94 -0.93 2.76
C LYS A 63 -23.08 -1.85 3.57
N ALA A 64 -22.07 -2.45 2.94
CA ALA A 64 -21.04 -3.21 3.64
C ALA A 64 -20.39 -2.34 4.73
N SER A 65 -20.41 -2.82 5.97
CA SER A 65 -19.92 -2.11 7.16
C SER A 65 -19.24 -3.12 8.08
N TYR A 66 -17.92 -3.05 8.15
CA TYR A 66 -17.12 -4.02 8.90
C TYR A 66 -15.71 -3.50 9.16
N VAL A 67 -15.02 -4.17 10.06
CA VAL A 67 -13.56 -4.17 10.19
C VAL A 67 -13.03 -5.44 9.53
N ARG A 68 -11.94 -5.35 8.78
CA ARG A 68 -11.20 -6.50 8.25
C ARG A 68 -9.75 -6.44 8.69
N ILE A 69 -9.28 -7.55 9.23
CA ILE A 69 -7.85 -7.82 9.38
C ILE A 69 -7.47 -8.80 8.27
N MET A 70 -6.50 -8.41 7.45
CA MET A 70 -5.97 -9.28 6.42
C MET A 70 -4.49 -9.48 6.67
N ALA A 71 -4.09 -10.73 6.83
CA ALA A 71 -2.73 -11.15 7.05
C ALA A 71 -2.32 -12.16 5.99
N GLY A 72 -1.05 -12.22 5.62
CA GLY A 72 -0.61 -13.21 4.67
C GLY A 72 0.83 -13.07 4.23
N ALA A 73 1.21 -13.91 3.28
CA ALA A 73 2.51 -13.88 2.65
C ALA A 73 2.37 -13.99 1.13
N PHE A 74 3.21 -13.23 0.41
CA PHE A 74 3.21 -13.25 -1.04
C PHE A 74 3.81 -14.54 -1.60
N PRO A 75 3.37 -14.99 -2.79
CA PRO A 75 3.98 -16.12 -3.46
C PRO A 75 5.46 -15.85 -3.80
N SER A 76 6.24 -16.91 -3.77
CA SER A 76 7.62 -16.96 -4.26
C SER A 76 7.79 -18.18 -5.20
N GLU A 77 9.02 -18.51 -5.58
CA GLU A 77 9.30 -19.70 -6.37
C GLU A 77 9.01 -21.01 -5.61
N THR A 78 9.12 -20.96 -4.27
CA THR A 78 8.98 -22.11 -3.37
C THR A 78 7.68 -22.11 -2.56
N TYR A 79 6.89 -21.05 -2.65
CA TYR A 79 5.70 -20.85 -1.83
C TYR A 79 4.53 -20.25 -2.63
N GLU A 80 3.35 -20.85 -2.58
CA GLU A 80 2.16 -20.41 -3.32
C GLU A 80 1.53 -19.12 -2.79
N GLY A 81 1.99 -18.67 -1.63
CA GLY A 81 1.43 -17.50 -0.94
C GLY A 81 0.11 -17.81 -0.23
N MET A 82 -0.21 -17.00 0.76
CA MET A 82 -1.41 -17.13 1.58
C MET A 82 -2.03 -15.77 1.84
N THR A 83 -3.36 -15.71 1.90
CA THR A 83 -4.12 -14.53 2.28
C THR A 83 -5.24 -14.94 3.23
N LEU A 84 -5.15 -14.54 4.48
CA LEU A 84 -6.16 -14.76 5.51
C LEU A 84 -6.94 -13.47 5.72
N SER A 85 -8.26 -13.54 5.78
CA SER A 85 -9.13 -12.36 5.96
C SER A 85 -10.17 -12.64 7.04
N ALA A 86 -10.01 -12.02 8.19
CA ALA A 86 -10.98 -12.04 9.28
C ALA A 86 -11.84 -10.78 9.25
N TYR A 87 -13.16 -10.94 9.43
CA TYR A 87 -14.14 -9.86 9.40
C TYR A 87 -14.82 -9.72 10.76
N TYR A 88 -14.93 -8.49 11.23
CA TYR A 88 -15.49 -8.17 12.53
C TYR A 88 -16.56 -7.08 12.42
N PRO A 89 -17.57 -7.09 13.29
CA PRO A 89 -18.51 -5.97 13.37
C PRO A 89 -17.77 -4.70 13.84
N ILE A 90 -18.20 -3.54 13.38
CA ILE A 90 -17.60 -2.25 13.76
C ILE A 90 -17.57 -2.06 15.28
N SER A 91 -18.58 -2.57 15.99
CA SER A 91 -18.68 -2.47 17.44
C SER A 91 -17.58 -3.22 18.21
N ALA A 92 -16.94 -4.20 17.59
CA ALA A 92 -15.81 -4.93 18.19
C ALA A 92 -14.50 -4.14 18.16
N ALA A 93 -14.40 -3.14 17.27
CA ALA A 93 -13.17 -2.38 17.14
C ALA A 93 -13.11 -1.18 18.08
N LYS A 94 -11.92 -0.94 18.63
CA LYS A 94 -11.57 0.27 19.38
C LYS A 94 -10.51 1.03 18.61
N TYR A 95 -10.67 2.34 18.51
CA TYR A 95 -9.70 3.20 17.81
C TYR A 95 -9.67 4.59 18.44
N ALA A 96 -8.49 5.20 18.40
CA ALA A 96 -8.28 6.59 18.83
C ALA A 96 -7.70 7.43 17.70
N SER A 97 -8.00 8.71 17.74
CA SER A 97 -7.49 9.65 16.75
C SER A 97 -6.03 10.01 16.97
N LYS A 98 -5.60 10.12 18.23
CA LYS A 98 -4.22 10.48 18.64
C LYS A 98 -3.94 9.95 20.04
N PRO A 99 -2.82 9.26 20.25
CA PRO A 99 -1.94 8.65 19.21
C PRO A 99 -2.66 7.61 18.38
N LEU A 100 -2.02 7.10 17.32
CA LEU A 100 -2.57 5.98 16.56
C LEU A 100 -2.78 4.79 17.48
N TYR A 101 -4.00 4.36 17.56
CA TYR A 101 -4.44 3.18 18.30
C TYR A 101 -5.59 2.55 17.53
N PHE A 102 -5.47 1.29 17.26
CA PHE A 102 -6.54 0.45 16.73
C PHE A 102 -6.44 -0.93 17.37
N SER A 103 -7.56 -1.48 17.79
CA SER A 103 -7.62 -2.89 18.21
C SER A 103 -8.96 -3.51 17.87
N VAL A 104 -8.94 -4.80 17.60
CA VAL A 104 -10.11 -5.67 17.47
C VAL A 104 -9.71 -7.05 17.99
N GLU A 105 -10.44 -7.57 18.96
CA GLU A 105 -10.08 -8.79 19.72
C GLU A 105 -8.62 -8.74 20.21
N ASP A 106 -7.79 -9.69 19.83
CA ASP A 106 -6.37 -9.78 20.17
C ASP A 106 -5.46 -8.95 19.24
N THR A 107 -6.04 -8.44 18.16
CA THR A 107 -5.27 -7.68 17.16
C THR A 107 -5.10 -6.21 17.56
N TYR A 108 -3.87 -5.73 17.46
CA TYR A 108 -3.47 -4.39 17.87
C TYR A 108 -2.56 -3.73 16.82
N LEU A 109 -2.79 -2.42 16.60
CA LEU A 109 -1.96 -1.55 15.76
C LEU A 109 -1.68 -0.24 16.47
N SER A 110 -0.41 0.14 16.52
CA SER A 110 0.04 1.47 16.95
C SER A 110 1.16 1.99 16.03
N GLU A 111 1.70 3.16 16.36
CA GLU A 111 2.83 3.74 15.59
C GLU A 111 4.08 2.86 15.60
N ASN A 112 4.29 2.09 16.66
CA ASN A 112 5.52 1.36 16.92
C ASN A 112 5.34 -0.13 17.19
N ARG A 113 4.12 -0.68 17.13
CA ARG A 113 3.86 -2.10 17.35
C ARG A 113 2.64 -2.60 16.59
N LEU A 114 2.78 -3.81 16.07
CA LEU A 114 1.74 -4.64 15.47
C LEU A 114 1.72 -5.96 16.21
N SER A 115 0.59 -6.38 16.74
CA SER A 115 0.43 -7.72 17.31
C SER A 115 -0.96 -8.26 17.01
N GLY A 116 -1.10 -9.57 16.98
CA GLY A 116 -2.38 -10.22 16.78
C GLY A 116 -2.29 -11.55 16.07
N SER A 117 -3.45 -12.11 15.79
CA SER A 117 -3.57 -13.37 15.07
C SER A 117 -4.75 -13.37 14.10
N VAL A 118 -4.67 -14.23 13.09
CA VAL A 118 -5.80 -14.59 12.22
C VAL A 118 -5.76 -16.09 12.02
N ASN A 119 -6.87 -16.73 12.31
CA ASN A 119 -7.08 -18.16 12.11
C ASN A 119 -8.35 -18.35 11.29
N ILE A 120 -8.24 -18.95 10.11
CA ILE A 120 -9.35 -19.22 9.18
C ILE A 120 -9.39 -20.72 8.92
N SER A 121 -10.49 -21.36 9.29
CA SER A 121 -10.71 -22.77 9.04
C SER A 121 -11.06 -23.03 7.55
N SER A 122 -10.91 -24.28 7.10
CA SER A 122 -11.33 -24.68 5.75
C SER A 122 -12.83 -24.50 5.54
N GLU A 123 -13.63 -24.73 6.58
CA GLU A 123 -15.09 -24.57 6.53
C GLU A 123 -15.52 -23.12 6.31
N GLU A 124 -14.81 -22.16 6.92
CA GLU A 124 -15.05 -20.72 6.73
C GLU A 124 -14.76 -20.26 5.30
N THR A 125 -13.75 -20.87 4.62
CA THR A 125 -13.42 -20.50 3.25
C THR A 125 -14.44 -21.00 2.23
N GLU A 126 -15.15 -22.08 2.51
CA GLU A 126 -16.24 -22.62 1.67
C GLU A 126 -17.55 -21.81 1.79
N GLY A 127 -17.68 -21.01 2.87
CA GLY A 127 -18.86 -20.21 3.18
C GLY A 127 -18.82 -18.78 2.61
N GLU A 128 -18.99 -17.79 3.50
CA GLU A 128 -19.13 -16.37 3.14
C GLU A 128 -17.79 -15.65 2.86
N LEU A 129 -16.66 -16.21 3.32
CA LEU A 129 -15.33 -15.57 3.24
C LEU A 129 -14.67 -15.77 1.86
N THR A 130 -15.38 -15.47 0.80
CA THR A 130 -14.87 -15.61 -0.57
C THR A 130 -13.61 -14.76 -0.78
N GLY A 131 -12.46 -15.44 -0.94
CA GLY A 131 -11.16 -14.81 -1.22
C GLY A 131 -10.18 -14.81 -0.05
N SER A 132 -10.47 -15.57 1.02
CA SER A 132 -9.52 -16.00 2.04
C SER A 132 -9.03 -17.41 1.74
N ASP A 133 -7.75 -17.69 2.06
CA ASP A 133 -7.23 -19.03 2.18
C ASP A 133 -7.51 -19.54 3.61
N ALA A 134 -7.44 -20.84 3.86
CA ALA A 134 -7.42 -21.42 5.20
C ALA A 134 -6.01 -21.41 5.77
N GLY A 135 -5.88 -21.26 7.09
CA GLY A 135 -4.59 -21.28 7.77
C GLY A 135 -4.54 -20.36 8.98
N THR A 136 -3.35 -20.26 9.56
CA THR A 136 -3.08 -19.46 10.75
C THR A 136 -1.91 -18.52 10.52
N MET A 137 -2.00 -17.30 11.06
CA MET A 137 -0.88 -16.38 11.14
C MET A 137 -0.98 -15.58 12.44
N GLU A 138 0.10 -15.60 13.21
CA GLU A 138 0.27 -14.82 14.43
C GLU A 138 1.50 -13.93 14.29
N TRP A 139 1.46 -12.72 14.86
CA TRP A 139 2.58 -11.77 14.78
C TRP A 139 2.71 -10.93 16.04
N ASP A 140 3.95 -10.65 16.40
CA ASP A 140 4.33 -9.64 17.39
C ASP A 140 5.57 -8.89 16.90
N ILE A 141 5.37 -7.65 16.48
CA ILE A 141 6.33 -6.91 15.66
C ILE A 141 6.46 -5.48 16.16
N GLU A 142 7.68 -5.08 16.47
CA GLU A 142 8.06 -3.68 16.67
C GLU A 142 8.26 -2.99 15.32
N VAL A 143 7.84 -1.73 15.23
CA VAL A 143 7.85 -0.93 14.00
C VAL A 143 8.66 0.34 14.20
N HIS A 144 9.65 0.56 13.35
CA HIS A 144 10.43 1.79 13.34
C HIS A 144 10.46 2.40 11.93
N LYS A 145 9.62 3.41 11.71
CA LYS A 145 9.49 4.12 10.44
C LYS A 145 10.63 5.13 10.29
N THR A 146 11.49 4.97 9.29
CA THR A 146 12.72 5.77 9.13
C THR A 146 12.59 6.82 8.02
N ILE A 147 11.85 6.56 6.94
CA ILE A 147 11.61 7.50 5.85
C ILE A 147 10.12 7.54 5.58
N ALA A 148 9.52 8.72 5.72
CA ALA A 148 8.14 8.99 5.36
C ALA A 148 8.05 9.69 3.99
N CYS A 149 6.89 9.60 3.37
CA CYS A 149 6.62 10.26 2.10
C CYS A 149 5.89 11.58 2.34
N HIS A 150 6.56 12.68 2.05
CA HIS A 150 6.01 14.03 2.19
C HIS A 150 5.29 14.44 0.90
N THR A 151 4.10 13.93 0.70
CA THR A 151 3.33 14.23 -0.49
C THR A 151 2.65 15.58 -0.43
N GLY A 152 2.95 16.45 -1.39
CA GLY A 152 2.39 17.76 -1.61
C GLY A 152 0.88 17.94 -1.35
N ILE A 153 0.12 18.39 -2.33
CA ILE A 153 -1.31 18.75 -2.26
C ILE A 153 -2.21 17.65 -1.64
N PHE A 154 -1.95 16.38 -1.89
CA PHE A 154 -2.74 15.25 -1.37
C PHE A 154 -2.59 15.05 0.15
N ALA A 155 -1.55 15.63 0.73
CA ALA A 155 -1.30 15.61 2.16
C ALA A 155 -1.60 16.95 2.83
N SER A 156 -2.15 17.91 2.09
CA SER A 156 -2.54 19.20 2.68
C SER A 156 -3.63 19.00 3.74
N PRO A 157 -3.43 19.44 4.99
CA PRO A 157 -4.44 19.36 6.03
C PRO A 157 -5.79 19.96 5.62
N LEU A 158 -5.78 21.01 4.81
CA LEU A 158 -6.99 21.65 4.30
C LEU A 158 -7.79 20.72 3.37
N PHE A 159 -7.13 20.04 2.42
CA PHE A 159 -7.82 19.10 1.53
C PHE A 159 -8.33 17.87 2.27
N CYS A 160 -7.58 17.40 3.27
CA CYS A 160 -8.02 16.31 4.15
C CYS A 160 -9.22 16.74 5.01
N ALA A 161 -9.19 17.92 5.61
CA ALA A 161 -10.27 18.42 6.44
C ALA A 161 -11.57 18.68 5.65
N LEU A 162 -11.45 19.16 4.42
CA LEU A 162 -12.58 19.40 3.53
C LEU A 162 -13.09 18.14 2.84
N ASN A 163 -12.43 16.99 3.01
CA ASN A 163 -12.70 15.76 2.24
C ASN A 163 -12.83 16.03 0.73
N ALA A 164 -11.98 16.91 0.21
CA ALA A 164 -12.10 17.46 -1.14
C ALA A 164 -11.74 16.46 -2.24
N LEU A 165 -11.19 15.29 -1.89
CA LEU A 165 -10.79 14.23 -2.80
C LEU A 165 -11.51 12.93 -2.43
N ASP A 166 -11.75 12.07 -3.42
CA ASP A 166 -12.34 10.74 -3.20
C ASP A 166 -11.39 9.78 -2.47
N SER A 167 -10.09 10.02 -2.56
CA SER A 167 -9.06 9.15 -1.96
C SER A 167 -7.82 9.93 -1.59
N PHE A 168 -7.27 9.60 -0.44
CA PHE A 168 -6.04 10.13 0.12
C PHE A 168 -5.05 9.00 0.37
N TRP A 169 -3.77 9.35 0.37
CA TRP A 169 -2.69 8.42 0.66
C TRP A 169 -1.57 9.12 1.46
N HIS A 170 -1.00 8.38 2.39
CA HIS A 170 0.16 8.77 3.16
C HIS A 170 1.13 7.59 3.27
N GLY A 171 2.33 7.74 2.70
CA GLY A 171 3.43 6.80 2.88
C GLY A 171 4.08 7.04 4.23
N GLU A 172 3.50 6.50 5.29
CA GLU A 172 3.93 6.75 6.66
C GLU A 172 5.31 6.19 6.97
N GLY A 173 5.72 5.15 6.23
CA GLY A 173 7.01 4.49 6.36
C GLY A 173 7.42 3.84 5.05
N ILE A 174 7.83 4.62 4.04
CA ILE A 174 8.32 4.07 2.77
C ILE A 174 9.64 3.32 2.92
N ARG A 175 10.32 3.53 4.04
CA ARG A 175 11.32 2.67 4.62
C ARG A 175 11.01 2.47 6.09
N THR A 176 10.66 1.25 6.45
CA THR A 176 10.32 0.85 7.81
C THR A 176 11.17 -0.34 8.19
N GLN A 177 11.76 -0.28 9.37
CA GLN A 177 12.44 -1.39 10.01
C GLN A 177 11.43 -2.11 10.90
N TYR A 178 11.42 -3.42 10.83
CA TYR A 178 10.58 -4.29 11.65
C TYR A 178 11.46 -5.23 12.46
N ARG A 179 11.01 -5.56 13.68
CA ARG A 179 11.67 -6.53 14.57
C ARG A 179 10.60 -7.37 15.25
N GLY A 180 10.77 -8.67 15.28
CA GLY A 180 9.86 -9.56 15.99
C GLY A 180 9.76 -10.94 15.37
N ILE A 181 8.63 -11.57 15.56
CA ILE A 181 8.34 -12.93 15.10
C ILE A 181 6.99 -12.96 14.40
N VAL A 182 6.92 -13.77 13.34
CA VAL A 182 5.69 -14.19 12.70
C VAL A 182 5.63 -15.71 12.73
N GLU A 183 4.54 -16.27 13.24
CA GLU A 183 4.18 -17.67 13.02
C GLU A 183 3.18 -17.78 11.87
N CYS A 184 3.44 -18.67 10.92
CA CYS A 184 2.61 -18.85 9.74
C CYS A 184 2.44 -20.35 9.47
N ASN A 185 1.24 -20.89 9.74
CA ASN A 185 0.94 -22.33 9.66
C ASN A 185 1.93 -23.21 10.44
N GLY A 186 2.30 -22.77 11.66
CA GLY A 186 3.23 -23.50 12.54
C GLY A 186 4.72 -23.33 12.19
N GLU A 187 5.06 -22.53 11.19
CA GLU A 187 6.43 -22.17 10.87
C GLU A 187 6.75 -20.77 11.42
N SER A 188 7.85 -20.64 12.18
CA SER A 188 8.28 -19.39 12.80
C SER A 188 9.29 -18.65 11.92
N PHE A 189 9.07 -17.36 11.73
CA PHE A 189 9.92 -16.45 10.96
C PHE A 189 10.43 -15.33 11.86
N GLU A 190 11.75 -15.16 11.86
CA GLU A 190 12.38 -14.04 12.53
C GLU A 190 12.44 -12.82 11.61
N ILE A 191 12.15 -11.66 12.19
CA ILE A 191 12.22 -10.37 11.51
C ILE A 191 13.27 -9.52 12.20
N GLN A 192 14.37 -9.27 11.50
CA GLN A 192 15.51 -8.50 12.00
C GLN A 192 15.65 -7.19 11.24
N PRO A 193 15.81 -6.03 11.90
CA PRO A 193 15.88 -4.72 11.26
C PRO A 193 16.99 -4.57 10.22
N GLU A 194 18.05 -5.35 10.36
CA GLU A 194 19.23 -5.31 9.49
C GLU A 194 18.97 -5.92 8.13
N THR A 195 18.10 -6.91 8.05
CA THR A 195 17.81 -7.70 6.84
C THR A 195 16.35 -7.67 6.39
N CYS A 196 15.44 -7.29 7.28
CA CYS A 196 14.00 -7.38 7.09
C CYS A 196 13.34 -6.01 7.04
N PHE A 197 13.68 -5.23 6.03
CA PHE A 197 13.04 -3.94 5.79
C PHE A 197 11.68 -4.13 5.14
N GLY A 198 10.87 -3.07 5.26
CA GLY A 198 9.59 -3.08 4.61
C GLY A 198 9.00 -1.70 4.42
N TYR A 199 7.72 -1.70 4.19
CA TYR A 199 6.92 -0.57 3.77
C TYR A 199 5.67 -0.45 4.62
N ALA A 200 5.30 0.78 4.96
CA ALA A 200 4.06 1.10 5.64
C ALA A 200 3.35 2.28 4.98
N ASP A 201 2.04 2.16 4.78
CA ASP A 201 1.23 3.26 4.28
C ASP A 201 -0.19 3.26 4.85
N LYS A 202 -0.86 4.36 4.57
CA LYS A 202 -2.24 4.57 4.90
C LYS A 202 -3.02 5.12 3.72
N HIS A 203 -4.19 4.55 3.48
CA HIS A 203 -5.17 5.02 2.51
C HIS A 203 -6.51 5.28 3.18
N TRP A 204 -7.21 6.35 2.79
CA TRP A 204 -8.57 6.61 3.24
C TRP A 204 -9.33 7.41 2.19
N GLY A 205 -10.66 7.39 2.28
CA GLY A 205 -11.50 8.18 1.38
C GLY A 205 -12.89 7.60 1.17
N SER A 206 -13.64 8.19 0.28
CA SER A 206 -14.99 7.75 -0.11
C SER A 206 -15.00 6.71 -1.23
N ALA A 207 -13.92 6.59 -1.97
CA ALA A 207 -13.73 5.60 -3.02
C ALA A 207 -12.25 5.27 -3.23
N TYR A 208 -11.97 4.02 -3.62
CA TYR A 208 -10.60 3.62 -3.97
C TYR A 208 -10.13 4.25 -5.28
N ASN A 209 -8.83 4.52 -5.39
CA ASN A 209 -8.20 4.98 -6.62
C ASN A 209 -8.47 4.04 -7.80
N SER A 210 -8.65 4.61 -8.99
CA SER A 210 -8.84 3.84 -10.22
C SER A 210 -8.17 4.52 -11.41
N PRO A 211 -7.11 3.92 -12.01
CA PRO A 211 -6.48 2.66 -11.61
C PRO A 211 -5.71 2.79 -10.29
N TRP A 212 -5.70 1.71 -9.52
CA TRP A 212 -4.84 1.60 -8.35
C TRP A 212 -3.45 1.16 -8.83
N LEU A 213 -2.43 1.95 -8.54
CA LEU A 213 -1.03 1.62 -8.76
C LEU A 213 -0.23 2.09 -7.55
N GLN A 214 0.53 1.17 -6.98
CA GLN A 214 1.45 1.43 -5.88
C GLN A 214 2.70 0.59 -6.11
N LEU A 215 3.86 1.24 -6.12
CA LEU A 215 5.16 0.59 -6.23
C LEU A 215 6.05 1.15 -5.12
N ALA A 216 6.78 0.29 -4.43
CA ALA A 216 7.72 0.72 -3.39
C ALA A 216 8.90 -0.24 -3.28
N SER A 217 10.04 0.28 -2.87
CA SER A 217 11.17 -0.54 -2.41
C SER A 217 12.07 0.30 -1.52
N CYS A 218 12.60 -0.32 -0.50
CA CYS A 218 13.69 0.24 0.31
C CYS A 218 14.98 -0.60 0.23
N ARG A 219 14.99 -1.61 -0.65
CA ARG A 219 16.17 -2.41 -0.95
C ARG A 219 16.74 -1.99 -2.30
N LEU A 220 17.54 -0.92 -2.26
CA LEU A 220 18.11 -0.27 -3.43
C LEU A 220 19.65 -0.46 -3.41
N TYR A 221 20.17 -1.14 -4.41
CA TYR A 221 21.60 -1.34 -4.61
C TYR A 221 22.13 -0.27 -5.57
N SER A 222 23.17 0.44 -5.19
CA SER A 222 23.80 1.50 -5.97
C SER A 222 24.94 0.93 -6.82
N GLU A 223 24.88 1.11 -8.15
CA GLU A 223 25.97 0.75 -9.03
C GLU A 223 27.19 1.63 -8.82
N ARG A 224 26.99 2.89 -8.45
CA ARG A 224 28.07 3.84 -8.21
C ARG A 224 28.92 3.49 -6.99
N THR A 225 28.29 3.00 -5.91
CA THR A 225 28.96 2.74 -4.63
C THR A 225 29.10 1.26 -4.32
N ASP A 226 28.62 0.39 -5.19
CA ASP A 226 28.68 -1.09 -5.14
C ASP A 226 28.13 -1.64 -3.81
N ARG A 227 26.98 -1.10 -3.35
CA ARG A 227 26.38 -1.50 -2.07
C ARG A 227 24.89 -1.15 -1.97
N PHE A 228 24.19 -1.82 -1.06
CA PHE A 228 22.84 -1.43 -0.67
C PHE A 228 22.83 -0.12 0.12
N LEU A 229 21.90 0.76 -0.23
CA LEU A 229 21.77 2.07 0.37
C LEU A 229 20.92 2.02 1.65
N LYS A 230 21.50 2.46 2.76
CA LYS A 230 20.82 2.42 4.09
C LYS A 230 19.75 3.50 4.27
N HIS A 231 19.89 4.67 3.62
CA HIS A 231 19.00 5.82 3.76
C HIS A 231 18.34 6.17 2.44
N SER A 232 17.76 5.13 1.81
CA SER A 232 17.12 5.29 0.49
C SER A 232 15.84 4.48 0.42
N ALA A 233 14.85 5.02 -0.28
CA ALA A 233 13.59 4.34 -0.55
C ALA A 233 12.91 4.94 -1.76
N LEU A 234 12.15 4.11 -2.48
CA LEU A 234 11.26 4.49 -3.58
C LEU A 234 9.81 4.32 -3.12
N ALA A 235 8.97 5.30 -3.43
CA ALA A 235 7.52 5.14 -3.38
C ALA A 235 6.87 5.79 -4.60
N VAL A 236 5.95 5.06 -5.22
CA VAL A 236 5.09 5.52 -6.32
C VAL A 236 3.65 5.23 -5.95
N ASN A 237 2.80 6.24 -6.06
CA ASN A 237 1.36 6.06 -5.91
C ASN A 237 0.64 6.67 -7.10
N GLY A 238 -0.26 5.89 -7.70
CA GLY A 238 -1.13 6.34 -8.79
C GLY A 238 -2.53 6.63 -8.27
N CYS A 239 -3.09 7.78 -8.59
CA CYS A 239 -4.45 8.15 -8.23
C CYS A 239 -5.18 8.81 -9.38
N CYS A 240 -6.51 8.75 -9.34
CA CYS A 240 -7.41 9.55 -10.19
C CYS A 240 -8.13 10.54 -9.28
N PRO A 241 -7.59 11.74 -9.09
CA PRO A 241 -8.23 12.73 -8.25
C PRO A 241 -9.60 13.09 -8.80
N ARG A 242 -10.56 13.20 -7.91
CA ARG A 242 -11.87 13.79 -8.19
C ARG A 242 -12.06 14.95 -7.24
N PHE A 243 -12.41 16.09 -7.77
CA PHE A 243 -12.74 17.26 -6.97
C PHE A 243 -14.15 17.72 -7.33
N LEU A 244 -15.06 17.68 -6.38
CA LEU A 244 -16.47 17.91 -6.60
C LEU A 244 -17.02 17.01 -7.73
N PHE A 245 -17.44 17.60 -8.85
CA PHE A 245 -17.99 16.90 -10.02
C PHE A 245 -16.94 16.58 -11.11
N PHE A 246 -15.70 17.09 -10.96
CA PHE A 246 -14.67 16.93 -11.97
C PHE A 246 -13.78 15.74 -11.67
N ARG A 247 -13.66 14.80 -12.63
CA ARG A 247 -12.65 13.75 -12.61
C ARG A 247 -11.42 14.22 -13.37
N PHE A 248 -10.29 14.23 -12.68
CA PHE A 248 -9.02 14.53 -13.31
C PHE A 248 -8.44 13.27 -13.97
N LYS A 249 -7.54 13.49 -14.95
CA LYS A 249 -6.78 12.37 -15.54
C LYS A 249 -5.96 11.68 -14.44
N PRO A 250 -5.66 10.38 -14.58
CA PRO A 250 -4.77 9.67 -13.66
C PRO A 250 -3.48 10.45 -13.43
N LYS A 251 -3.07 10.53 -12.19
CA LYS A 251 -1.88 11.24 -11.73
C LYS A 251 -0.99 10.28 -10.98
N LEU A 252 0.32 10.49 -11.10
CA LEU A 252 1.31 9.78 -10.32
C LEU A 252 1.99 10.76 -9.36
N PHE A 253 2.25 10.23 -8.19
CA PHE A 253 3.23 10.75 -7.25
C PHE A 253 4.41 9.76 -7.20
N LEU A 254 5.63 10.28 -7.22
CA LEU A 254 6.84 9.50 -7.05
C LEU A 254 7.80 10.26 -6.13
N GLN A 255 8.28 9.58 -5.10
CA GLN A 255 9.40 10.01 -4.26
C GLN A 255 10.49 8.94 -4.33
N LEU A 256 11.72 9.38 -4.62
CA LEU A 256 12.93 8.65 -4.38
C LEU A 256 13.73 9.40 -3.33
N THR A 257 13.89 8.82 -2.16
CA THR A 257 14.90 9.27 -1.20
C THR A 257 16.20 8.55 -1.54
N TYR A 258 17.23 9.29 -1.87
CA TYR A 258 18.55 8.78 -2.24
C TYR A 258 19.59 9.30 -1.26
N THR A 259 20.14 8.44 -0.42
CA THR A 259 21.11 8.78 0.64
C THR A 259 20.69 9.96 1.51
N GLY A 260 19.37 10.06 1.81
CA GLY A 260 18.78 11.13 2.62
C GLY A 260 18.32 12.36 1.85
N GLU A 261 18.62 12.48 0.55
CA GLU A 261 18.10 13.55 -0.32
C GLU A 261 16.80 13.11 -1.00
N ASP A 262 15.74 13.94 -0.95
CA ASP A 262 14.45 13.63 -1.53
C ASP A 262 14.30 14.17 -2.95
N PHE A 263 14.04 13.28 -3.88
CA PHE A 263 13.67 13.56 -5.28
C PHE A 263 12.18 13.33 -5.45
N CYS A 264 11.41 14.40 -5.34
CA CYS A 264 9.95 14.34 -5.41
C CYS A 264 9.44 14.80 -6.78
N TYR A 265 8.56 13.98 -7.35
CA TYR A 265 7.85 14.27 -8.60
C TYR A 265 6.37 14.10 -8.32
N SER A 266 5.65 15.21 -8.30
CA SER A 266 4.23 15.19 -8.04
C SER A 266 3.46 15.90 -9.15
N PHE A 267 2.16 15.76 -9.10
CA PHE A 267 1.24 16.59 -9.85
C PHE A 267 1.59 18.08 -9.63
N PRO A 268 1.50 18.93 -10.64
CA PRO A 268 2.02 20.28 -10.54
C PRO A 268 1.43 21.02 -9.35
N SER A 269 2.26 21.28 -8.36
CA SER A 269 2.14 22.50 -7.60
C SER A 269 2.23 23.66 -8.60
N PRO A 270 1.45 24.74 -8.45
CA PRO A 270 1.58 25.91 -9.32
C PRO A 270 3.02 26.43 -9.40
N PHE A 271 3.88 26.03 -8.45
CA PHE A 271 5.28 26.44 -8.35
C PHE A 271 6.31 25.37 -8.82
N GLN A 272 5.90 24.10 -9.04
CA GLN A 272 6.80 23.04 -9.52
C GLN A 272 6.15 22.24 -10.66
N ARG A 273 6.59 22.51 -11.89
CA ARG A 273 6.18 21.71 -13.04
C ARG A 273 6.97 20.41 -13.03
N SER A 274 6.38 19.34 -12.52
CA SER A 274 6.89 17.98 -12.70
C SER A 274 6.17 17.31 -13.86
N MET A 275 6.92 16.68 -14.74
CA MET A 275 6.39 15.86 -15.82
C MET A 275 6.61 14.39 -15.47
N ILE A 276 5.52 13.62 -15.38
CA ILE A 276 5.59 12.17 -15.15
C ILE A 276 4.85 11.47 -16.28
N LYS A 277 5.51 10.50 -16.91
CA LYS A 277 4.93 9.62 -17.92
C LYS A 277 4.98 8.18 -17.42
N LEU A 278 3.84 7.51 -17.42
CA LEU A 278 3.71 6.09 -17.09
C LEU A 278 3.42 5.29 -18.35
N GLY A 279 4.20 4.25 -18.59
CA GLY A 279 3.89 3.12 -19.44
C GLY A 279 3.70 1.87 -18.57
N ALA A 280 2.66 1.10 -18.83
CA ALA A 280 2.46 -0.20 -18.22
C ALA A 280 2.21 -1.24 -19.31
N LYS A 281 2.93 -2.36 -19.25
CA LYS A 281 2.78 -3.48 -20.17
C LYS A 281 2.50 -4.74 -19.37
N GLU A 282 1.40 -5.38 -19.68
CA GLU A 282 1.03 -6.68 -19.12
C GLU A 282 1.32 -7.77 -20.16
N GLU A 283 2.27 -8.64 -19.88
CA GLU A 283 2.61 -9.82 -20.67
C GLU A 283 1.94 -11.07 -20.06
N ARG A 284 2.13 -12.22 -20.67
CA ARG A 284 1.54 -13.49 -20.19
C ARG A 284 1.98 -13.81 -18.75
N THR A 285 3.26 -13.67 -18.44
CA THR A 285 3.88 -14.08 -17.16
C THR A 285 4.28 -12.91 -16.28
N ARG A 286 4.37 -11.70 -16.81
CA ARG A 286 4.99 -10.54 -16.15
C ARG A 286 4.18 -9.26 -16.37
N VAL A 287 4.26 -8.38 -15.39
CA VAL A 287 3.83 -6.98 -15.52
C VAL A 287 5.07 -6.08 -15.45
N THR A 288 5.13 -5.10 -16.32
CA THR A 288 6.24 -4.12 -16.39
C THR A 288 5.66 -2.72 -16.28
N TRP A 289 6.25 -1.89 -15.43
CA TRP A 289 5.97 -0.46 -15.32
C TRP A 289 7.21 0.31 -15.73
N GLN A 290 7.03 1.32 -16.56
CA GLN A 290 8.06 2.26 -16.97
C GLN A 290 7.61 3.67 -16.63
N ILE A 291 8.37 4.36 -15.79
CA ILE A 291 8.06 5.72 -15.35
C ILE A 291 9.23 6.62 -15.73
N LYS A 292 8.92 7.71 -16.41
CA LYS A 292 9.88 8.80 -16.67
C LYS A 292 9.37 10.02 -15.94
N ALA A 293 10.14 10.51 -14.98
CA ALA A 293 9.82 11.69 -14.20
C ALA A 293 10.90 12.76 -14.36
N GLN A 294 10.49 14.01 -14.43
CA GLN A 294 11.42 15.14 -14.54
C GLN A 294 10.80 16.39 -13.90
N ASN A 295 11.61 17.11 -13.14
CA ASN A 295 11.34 18.47 -12.68
C ASN A 295 12.48 19.40 -13.10
N LYS A 296 12.54 20.63 -12.59
CA LYS A 296 13.57 21.61 -12.95
C LYS A 296 14.99 21.21 -12.52
N ASN A 297 15.13 20.38 -11.48
CA ASN A 297 16.42 20.07 -10.84
C ASN A 297 16.89 18.64 -11.11
N SER A 298 15.99 17.75 -11.46
CA SER A 298 16.30 16.31 -11.57
C SER A 298 15.42 15.58 -12.59
N ALA A 299 15.91 14.44 -13.04
CA ALA A 299 15.16 13.50 -13.85
C ALA A 299 15.41 12.07 -13.36
N LEU A 300 14.39 11.22 -13.53
CA LEU A 300 14.42 9.83 -13.11
C LEU A 300 13.77 8.97 -14.18
N LYS A 301 14.35 7.80 -14.42
CA LYS A 301 13.74 6.74 -15.23
C LYS A 301 13.68 5.48 -14.39
N LEU A 302 12.47 5.02 -14.09
CA LEU A 302 12.19 3.78 -13.36
C LEU A 302 11.69 2.74 -14.35
N THR A 303 12.26 1.54 -14.29
CA THR A 303 11.68 0.33 -14.88
C THR A 303 11.54 -0.70 -13.77
N MET A 304 10.31 -1.18 -13.54
CA MET A 304 10.01 -2.16 -12.50
C MET A 304 9.18 -3.31 -13.06
N HIS A 305 9.46 -4.52 -12.63
CA HIS A 305 8.84 -5.75 -13.10
C HIS A 305 8.33 -6.57 -11.92
N SER A 306 7.25 -7.31 -12.15
CA SER A 306 6.81 -8.37 -11.24
C SER A 306 6.32 -9.57 -12.03
N LEU A 307 6.68 -10.78 -11.60
CA LEU A 307 6.12 -12.01 -12.12
C LEU A 307 4.69 -12.15 -11.60
N LYS A 308 3.75 -12.52 -12.46
CA LYS A 308 2.35 -12.71 -12.06
C LYS A 308 2.18 -13.88 -11.09
N ALA A 309 3.04 -14.88 -11.20
CA ALA A 309 3.07 -16.00 -10.26
C ALA A 309 3.39 -15.56 -8.83
N ASN A 310 4.18 -14.48 -8.67
CA ASN A 310 4.58 -13.94 -7.37
C ASN A 310 3.58 -12.88 -6.85
N MET A 311 2.36 -12.84 -7.38
CA MET A 311 1.33 -11.88 -6.98
C MET A 311 0.06 -12.58 -6.51
N LYS A 312 -0.46 -12.17 -5.36
CA LYS A 312 -1.79 -12.55 -4.87
C LYS A 312 -2.86 -11.61 -5.41
N VAL A 313 -4.06 -12.13 -5.54
CA VAL A 313 -5.26 -11.37 -5.91
C VAL A 313 -6.01 -10.97 -4.65
N LEU A 314 -6.06 -9.68 -4.38
CA LEU A 314 -6.77 -9.13 -3.23
C LEU A 314 -8.10 -8.51 -3.70
N LYS A 315 -9.15 -8.72 -2.90
CA LYS A 315 -10.50 -8.24 -3.20
C LYS A 315 -10.95 -7.22 -2.15
N TYR A 316 -11.58 -6.15 -2.59
CA TYR A 316 -12.06 -5.06 -1.74
C TYR A 316 -13.51 -4.74 -2.09
N ASP A 317 -14.36 -4.57 -1.09
CA ASP A 317 -15.71 -4.05 -1.26
C ASP A 317 -15.64 -2.53 -1.42
N ASN A 318 -16.30 -2.00 -2.45
CA ASN A 318 -16.37 -0.55 -2.61
C ASN A 318 -17.21 0.06 -1.47
N PRO A 319 -16.81 1.23 -0.92
CA PRO A 319 -17.60 1.90 0.11
C PRO A 319 -19.05 2.22 -0.29
N ASP A 320 -19.31 2.24 -1.60
CA ASP A 320 -20.64 2.54 -2.17
C ASP A 320 -21.45 1.30 -2.54
N SER A 321 -20.90 0.09 -2.37
CA SER A 321 -21.59 -1.15 -2.70
C SER A 321 -22.82 -1.32 -1.82
N ASP A 322 -24.00 -1.47 -2.47
CA ASP A 322 -25.23 -1.87 -1.82
C ASP A 322 -25.18 -3.39 -1.57
N LEU A 323 -25.53 -3.83 -0.36
CA LEU A 323 -25.60 -5.27 -0.02
C LEU A 323 -26.67 -6.03 -0.81
N ARG A 324 -27.58 -5.31 -1.48
CA ARG A 324 -28.64 -5.90 -2.30
C ARG A 324 -28.23 -6.22 -3.73
N GLU A 325 -27.20 -5.55 -4.24
CA GLU A 325 -26.63 -5.82 -5.55
C GLU A 325 -25.46 -6.78 -5.39
N SER A 326 -25.24 -7.69 -6.34
CA SER A 326 -24.07 -8.57 -6.35
C SER A 326 -22.81 -7.70 -6.26
N VAL A 327 -22.16 -7.74 -5.12
CA VAL A 327 -21.13 -6.80 -4.69
C VAL A 327 -20.06 -6.70 -5.76
N SER A 328 -19.93 -5.54 -6.40
CA SER A 328 -18.83 -5.29 -7.32
C SER A 328 -17.54 -5.14 -6.51
N LYS A 329 -16.89 -6.27 -6.24
CA LYS A 329 -15.60 -6.30 -5.57
C LYS A 329 -14.53 -5.71 -6.48
N ARG A 330 -13.75 -4.80 -5.93
CA ARG A 330 -12.55 -4.33 -6.62
C ARG A 330 -11.45 -5.35 -6.44
N THR A 331 -10.84 -5.75 -7.55
CA THR A 331 -9.74 -6.69 -7.58
C THR A 331 -8.43 -5.96 -7.88
N VAL A 332 -7.41 -6.19 -7.05
CA VAL A 332 -6.04 -5.75 -7.28
C VAL A 332 -5.11 -6.96 -7.20
N ARG A 333 -3.94 -6.87 -7.83
CA ARG A 333 -2.84 -7.80 -7.65
C ARG A 333 -1.77 -7.15 -6.81
N ALA A 334 -1.26 -7.87 -5.83
CA ALA A 334 -0.20 -7.42 -4.94
C ALA A 334 0.93 -8.44 -4.88
N GLY A 335 2.18 -7.98 -4.86
CA GLY A 335 3.37 -8.83 -4.77
C GLY A 335 4.50 -8.11 -4.05
N GLY A 336 5.38 -8.87 -3.41
CA GLY A 336 6.48 -8.36 -2.57
C GLY A 336 7.87 -8.63 -3.14
N SER A 337 7.99 -9.14 -4.37
CA SER A 337 9.26 -9.51 -5.02
C SER A 337 9.48 -8.81 -6.36
N ALA A 338 8.94 -7.59 -6.51
CA ALA A 338 9.18 -6.81 -7.72
C ALA A 338 10.65 -6.35 -7.78
N TYR A 339 11.19 -6.28 -8.99
CA TYR A 339 12.58 -5.95 -9.26
C TYR A 339 12.71 -4.97 -10.43
N GLY A 340 13.87 -4.33 -10.57
CA GLY A 340 14.06 -3.39 -11.68
C GLY A 340 15.20 -2.42 -11.46
N THR A 341 15.15 -1.28 -12.15
CA THR A 341 16.21 -0.27 -12.13
C THR A 341 15.67 1.14 -12.07
N ILE A 342 16.47 2.03 -11.47
CA ILE A 342 16.23 3.48 -11.44
C ILE A 342 17.48 4.18 -11.95
N ASP A 343 17.38 4.90 -13.06
CA ASP A 343 18.42 5.84 -13.47
C ASP A 343 18.10 7.23 -12.93
N LEU A 344 18.98 7.81 -12.13
CA LEU A 344 18.81 9.12 -11.50
C LEU A 344 19.80 10.15 -12.09
N TYR A 345 19.28 11.32 -12.42
CA TYR A 345 20.03 12.41 -13.03
C TYR A 345 19.77 13.73 -12.31
N ARG A 346 20.82 14.57 -12.22
CA ARG A 346 20.72 16.00 -11.91
C ARG A 346 20.54 16.80 -13.19
N ILE A 347 19.69 17.81 -13.17
CA ILE A 347 19.55 18.76 -14.27
C ILE A 347 20.37 19.99 -13.92
N THR A 348 21.29 20.35 -14.82
CA THR A 348 22.15 21.52 -14.72
C THR A 348 21.91 22.43 -15.94
N PRO A 349 22.36 23.69 -15.93
CA PRO A 349 22.27 24.55 -17.10
C PRO A 349 22.94 23.97 -18.36
N THR A 350 23.95 23.13 -18.20
CA THR A 350 24.70 22.48 -19.28
C THR A 350 24.10 21.14 -19.72
N GLY A 351 23.07 20.64 -19.08
CA GLY A 351 22.40 19.38 -19.45
C GLY A 351 22.07 18.45 -18.28
N LYS A 352 21.95 17.16 -18.56
CA LYS A 352 21.68 16.11 -17.56
C LYS A 352 22.99 15.46 -17.15
N THR A 353 23.28 15.47 -15.85
CA THR A 353 24.41 14.76 -15.26
C THR A 353 23.89 13.51 -14.55
N TRP A 354 24.43 12.35 -14.85
CA TRP A 354 24.13 11.10 -14.18
C TRP A 354 24.57 11.17 -12.71
N ILE A 355 23.72 10.70 -11.80
CA ILE A 355 24.00 10.60 -10.36
C ILE A 355 24.30 9.15 -10.01
N ASP A 356 23.37 8.23 -10.35
CA ASP A 356 23.48 6.81 -10.03
C ASP A 356 22.48 5.97 -10.84
N THR A 357 22.76 4.69 -10.97
CA THR A 357 21.80 3.66 -11.37
C THR A 357 21.56 2.74 -10.15
N LEU A 358 20.30 2.60 -9.77
CA LEU A 358 19.93 1.79 -8.62
C LEU A 358 19.22 0.52 -9.10
N THR A 359 19.66 -0.64 -8.64
CA THR A 359 18.93 -1.90 -8.80
C THR A 359 17.92 -2.04 -7.65
N ILE A 360 16.68 -2.38 -8.00
CA ILE A 360 15.59 -2.62 -7.08
C ILE A 360 15.50 -4.12 -6.80
N GLU A 361 15.45 -4.48 -5.52
CA GLU A 361 15.14 -5.82 -5.04
C GLU A 361 13.98 -5.76 -4.05
N ASP A 362 13.27 -6.88 -3.89
CA ASP A 362 12.19 -7.05 -2.91
C ASP A 362 11.16 -5.90 -2.93
N GLY A 363 10.80 -5.45 -4.12
CA GLY A 363 9.86 -4.35 -4.28
C GLY A 363 8.41 -4.79 -4.06
N LEU A 364 7.65 -3.95 -3.36
CA LEU A 364 6.20 -4.06 -3.27
C LEU A 364 5.57 -3.52 -4.57
N CYS A 365 4.63 -4.25 -5.12
CA CYS A 365 3.76 -3.77 -6.18
C CYS A 365 2.30 -4.10 -5.87
N ILE A 366 1.42 -3.10 -5.97
CA ILE A 366 -0.03 -3.28 -5.91
C ILE A 366 -0.61 -2.62 -7.14
N CYS A 367 -1.31 -3.37 -7.98
CA CYS A 367 -1.87 -2.81 -9.20
C CYS A 367 -3.25 -3.37 -9.53
N GLN A 368 -4.08 -2.51 -10.09
CA GLN A 368 -5.33 -2.93 -10.72
C GLN A 368 -5.07 -3.20 -12.20
N LYS A 369 -5.68 -4.26 -12.74
CA LYS A 369 -5.63 -4.54 -14.17
C LYS A 369 -6.10 -3.30 -14.95
N PRO A 370 -5.33 -2.79 -15.93
CA PRO A 370 -5.79 -1.70 -16.78
C PRO A 370 -7.13 -2.08 -17.42
N ARG A 371 -8.14 -1.22 -17.35
CA ARG A 371 -9.36 -1.43 -18.11
C ARG A 371 -9.00 -1.39 -19.59
N THR A 372 -9.05 -2.52 -20.28
CA THR A 372 -9.02 -2.53 -21.74
C THR A 372 -10.21 -1.71 -22.22
N LYS A 373 -9.95 -0.63 -22.96
CA LYS A 373 -11.02 0.06 -23.66
C LYS A 373 -11.73 -0.98 -24.53
N ARG A 374 -12.97 -1.33 -24.21
CA ARG A 374 -13.80 -2.06 -25.18
C ARG A 374 -13.80 -1.20 -26.44
N ARG A 375 -13.25 -1.72 -27.54
CA ARG A 375 -13.47 -1.11 -28.85
C ARG A 375 -14.98 -1.08 -29.03
N PRO A 376 -15.57 0.07 -29.39
CA PRO A 376 -16.97 0.03 -29.80
C PRO A 376 -17.07 -0.99 -30.93
N HIS A 377 -18.00 -1.91 -30.80
CA HIS A 377 -18.36 -2.78 -31.92
C HIS A 377 -18.93 -1.84 -33.01
N THR A 378 -18.14 -1.65 -34.07
CA THR A 378 -18.62 -1.06 -35.35
C THR A 378 -19.55 -2.04 -36.00
#